data_2ad1b2ebcfc0c9491e91ffe45ac4d4e1
#
_entry.id   2ad1b2ebcfc0c9491e91ffe45ac4d4e1
#
_cell.length_a   1.000
_cell.length_b   1.000
_cell.length_c   1.000
_cell.angle_alpha   90.00
_cell.angle_beta   90.00
_cell.angle_gamma   90.00
#
_symmetry.space_group_name_H-M   'P 1'
#
loop_
_entity.id
_entity.type
_entity.pdbx_description
1 polymer ?
#
loop_
_entity_poly.entity_id
_entity_poly.type
_entity_poly.pdbx_seq_one_letter_code
_entity_poly.pdbx_strand_id
1 'polypeptide(L)'
;MISLLRILAVASFGLASAVDASERDPLFQDHTALKAVLTAPIAQTYAQRNSDVRLYHPGQWTYIDESGESKRLDVSIRIRGNFRREYCELPPLRLNFKKSQVKGTLFKGQDKLKLVSPCQHGIESQQKLLLEYLAYRTFEILTDHSFGTRLIRLSYVDSDDAMRSWTDLAFVIEDEADLAQRLQLDKARVSENRFDELDWPTTALVELFQLLISNHDYSVLQGADGEYCCHNSVMFTREETADKRIPIPFDFDMSGLVNASYAAPPEHLPIRLVRTRYYRGLCQPPGVLDDAIAHVLSKKAEVLTLYEGIPELSRISRNRTLGYVKSYFAILEDEAKLQKQVLDRCRGREQLEEMLAEEAADPTE
;
A
#
# COMPACT_ATOMS: atom_id res chain seq x y z
N MET A 1 -41.60 4.35 -62.81
CA MET A 1 -41.36 3.40 -61.73
C MET A 1 -39.88 3.47 -61.42
N ILE A 2 -39.50 4.24 -60.39
CA ILE A 2 -38.11 4.43 -59.97
C ILE A 2 -38.02 3.81 -58.59
N SER A 3 -37.21 2.73 -58.47
CA SER A 3 -36.99 1.97 -57.23
C SER A 3 -35.86 2.68 -56.41
N LEU A 4 -36.18 3.16 -55.23
CA LEU A 4 -35.17 3.70 -54.25
C LEU A 4 -34.58 2.54 -53.45
N LEU A 5 -33.32 2.25 -53.67
CA LEU A 5 -32.54 1.38 -52.83
C LEU A 5 -32.10 2.16 -51.56
N ARG A 6 -32.59 1.77 -50.40
CA ARG A 6 -32.12 2.28 -49.09
C ARG A 6 -30.93 1.46 -48.67
N ILE A 7 -29.77 2.08 -48.61
CA ILE A 7 -28.55 1.52 -48.02
C ILE A 7 -28.63 1.71 -46.49
N LEU A 8 -28.77 0.61 -45.74
CA LEU A 8 -28.60 0.61 -44.28
C LEU A 8 -27.09 0.59 -43.97
N ALA A 9 -26.59 1.67 -43.43
CA ALA A 9 -25.28 1.71 -42.83
C ALA A 9 -25.35 1.06 -41.43
N VAL A 10 -24.74 -0.13 -41.30
CA VAL A 10 -24.54 -0.78 -40.01
C VAL A 10 -23.32 -0.13 -39.35
N ALA A 11 -23.57 0.70 -38.37
CA ALA A 11 -22.50 1.22 -37.49
C ALA A 11 -22.03 0.10 -36.57
N SER A 12 -20.85 -0.44 -36.86
CA SER A 12 -20.12 -1.36 -35.93
C SER A 12 -19.65 -0.54 -34.74
N PHE A 13 -20.36 -0.61 -33.65
CA PHE A 13 -19.81 -0.20 -32.35
C PHE A 13 -18.71 -1.19 -31.97
N GLY A 14 -17.47 -0.77 -32.08
CA GLY A 14 -16.33 -1.47 -31.50
C GLY A 14 -16.52 -1.50 -29.99
N LEU A 15 -16.82 -2.68 -29.45
CA LEU A 15 -16.68 -2.97 -28.03
C LEU A 15 -15.19 -2.80 -27.70
N ALA A 16 -14.84 -1.66 -27.07
CA ALA A 16 -13.59 -1.57 -26.35
C ALA A 16 -13.63 -2.68 -25.30
N SER A 17 -12.79 -3.69 -25.46
CA SER A 17 -12.56 -4.73 -24.45
C SER A 17 -12.10 -4.00 -23.20
N ALA A 18 -12.95 -3.91 -22.18
CA ALA A 18 -12.49 -3.63 -20.85
C ALA A 18 -11.43 -4.70 -20.53
N VAL A 19 -10.21 -4.29 -20.30
CA VAL A 19 -9.16 -5.17 -19.76
C VAL A 19 -9.70 -5.59 -18.39
N ASP A 20 -10.15 -6.84 -18.33
CA ASP A 20 -10.64 -7.44 -17.10
C ASP A 20 -9.42 -7.50 -16.15
N ALA A 21 -9.40 -6.60 -15.15
CA ALA A 21 -8.37 -6.66 -14.11
C ALA A 21 -8.44 -8.06 -13.53
N SER A 22 -7.35 -8.84 -13.64
CA SER A 22 -7.39 -10.24 -13.24
C SER A 22 -7.75 -10.31 -11.76
N GLU A 23 -8.66 -11.21 -11.44
CA GLU A 23 -9.16 -11.42 -10.09
C GLU A 23 -8.00 -11.65 -9.11
N ARG A 24 -8.07 -11.02 -7.93
CA ARG A 24 -7.06 -11.22 -6.87
C ARG A 24 -6.99 -12.70 -6.47
N ASP A 25 -5.81 -13.16 -6.10
CA ASP A 25 -5.65 -14.50 -5.54
C ASP A 25 -6.57 -14.74 -4.33
N PRO A 26 -7.01 -15.98 -4.08
CA PRO A 26 -8.00 -16.30 -3.03
C PRO A 26 -7.67 -15.72 -1.66
N LEU A 27 -6.38 -15.62 -1.28
CA LEU A 27 -5.95 -15.05 -0.01
C LEU A 27 -6.43 -13.62 0.18
N PHE A 28 -6.56 -12.83 -0.89
CA PHE A 28 -6.87 -11.41 -0.86
C PHE A 28 -8.31 -11.05 -1.26
N GLN A 29 -9.16 -12.05 -1.49
CA GLN A 29 -10.57 -11.83 -1.85
C GLN A 29 -11.48 -11.61 -0.64
N ASP A 30 -11.16 -12.20 0.50
CA ASP A 30 -11.89 -12.02 1.76
C ASP A 30 -11.11 -11.12 2.73
N HIS A 31 -11.81 -10.32 3.49
CA HIS A 31 -11.25 -9.30 4.38
C HIS A 31 -11.51 -9.57 5.86
N THR A 32 -12.18 -10.68 6.18
CA THR A 32 -12.30 -11.15 7.56
C THR A 32 -10.92 -11.60 8.08
N ALA A 33 -10.66 -11.37 9.37
CA ALA A 33 -9.36 -11.75 9.95
C ALA A 33 -9.16 -13.27 9.91
N LEU A 34 -8.17 -13.73 9.15
CA LEU A 34 -7.80 -15.15 9.09
C LEU A 34 -7.18 -15.58 10.42
N LYS A 35 -7.62 -16.69 10.98
CA LYS A 35 -6.98 -17.28 12.17
C LYS A 35 -5.83 -18.18 11.73
N ALA A 36 -4.61 -17.88 12.20
CA ALA A 36 -3.42 -18.65 11.86
C ALA A 36 -2.46 -18.81 13.04
N VAL A 37 -1.58 -19.81 12.93
CA VAL A 37 -0.48 -20.08 13.85
C VAL A 37 0.80 -20.16 13.05
N LEU A 38 1.81 -19.40 13.44
CA LEU A 38 3.18 -19.50 12.96
C LEU A 38 4.04 -20.18 14.02
N THR A 39 4.51 -21.38 13.73
CA THR A 39 5.49 -22.11 14.56
C THR A 39 6.85 -22.09 13.87
N ALA A 40 7.82 -21.40 14.43
CA ALA A 40 9.15 -21.21 13.83
C ALA A 40 10.16 -20.78 14.91
N PRO A 41 11.48 -20.83 14.67
CA PRO A 41 12.49 -20.31 15.59
C PRO A 41 12.52 -18.78 15.57
N ILE A 42 11.50 -18.18 16.21
CA ILE A 42 11.22 -16.75 16.17
C ILE A 42 12.32 -15.97 16.88
N ALA A 43 12.75 -16.42 18.06
CA ALA A 43 13.83 -15.81 18.82
C ALA A 43 15.12 -15.74 17.99
N GLN A 44 15.49 -16.85 17.33
CA GLN A 44 16.64 -16.91 16.45
C GLN A 44 16.50 -15.97 15.24
N THR A 45 15.30 -15.90 14.65
CA THR A 45 15.02 -15.00 13.53
C THR A 45 15.15 -13.54 13.96
N TYR A 46 14.62 -13.17 15.12
CA TYR A 46 14.67 -11.79 15.64
C TYR A 46 16.09 -11.39 16.09
N ALA A 47 16.93 -12.34 16.49
CA ALA A 47 18.33 -12.07 16.81
C ALA A 47 19.14 -11.53 15.61
N GLN A 48 18.63 -11.72 14.37
CA GLN A 48 19.26 -11.22 13.15
C GLN A 48 18.88 -9.77 12.81
N ARG A 49 18.17 -9.05 13.69
CA ARG A 49 17.67 -7.68 13.40
C ARG A 49 18.77 -6.68 13.01
N ASN A 50 19.97 -6.83 13.55
CA ASN A 50 21.11 -5.96 13.28
C ASN A 50 22.14 -6.60 12.33
N SER A 51 21.80 -7.72 11.71
CA SER A 51 22.71 -8.44 10.80
C SER A 51 22.48 -8.04 9.36
N ASP A 52 23.54 -7.89 8.59
CA ASP A 52 23.48 -7.71 7.14
C ASP A 52 23.07 -9.02 6.45
N VAL A 53 23.43 -10.16 7.04
CA VAL A 53 23.05 -11.48 6.57
C VAL A 53 21.77 -11.93 7.26
N ARG A 54 20.69 -12.03 6.47
CA ARG A 54 19.35 -12.42 6.94
C ARG A 54 18.96 -13.77 6.38
N LEU A 55 19.10 -14.81 7.20
CA LEU A 55 18.85 -16.19 6.82
C LEU A 55 17.35 -16.52 6.92
N TYR A 56 16.89 -17.41 6.04
CA TYR A 56 15.60 -18.04 6.19
C TYR A 56 15.66 -19.19 7.19
N HIS A 57 14.71 -19.23 8.12
CA HIS A 57 14.50 -20.28 9.08
C HIS A 57 13.26 -21.10 8.74
N PRO A 58 13.30 -22.43 8.79
CA PRO A 58 12.13 -23.26 8.52
C PRO A 58 11.11 -23.13 9.65
N GLY A 59 9.83 -23.22 9.28
CA GLY A 59 8.71 -23.18 10.20
C GLY A 59 7.46 -23.78 9.59
N GLN A 60 6.36 -23.68 10.31
CA GLN A 60 5.05 -24.17 9.91
C GLN A 60 4.01 -23.04 10.04
N TRP A 61 3.16 -22.95 9.03
CA TRP A 61 2.00 -22.09 9.02
C TRP A 61 0.75 -22.95 9.07
N THR A 62 -0.06 -22.79 10.12
CA THR A 62 -1.33 -23.49 10.26
C THR A 62 -2.45 -22.47 10.24
N TYR A 63 -3.52 -22.70 9.48
CA TYR A 63 -4.69 -21.83 9.44
C TYR A 63 -5.97 -22.64 9.37
N ILE A 64 -7.10 -22.02 9.69
CA ILE A 64 -8.44 -22.62 9.55
C ILE A 64 -9.01 -22.11 8.22
N ASP A 65 -9.36 -23.02 7.33
CA ASP A 65 -9.98 -22.67 6.05
C ASP A 65 -11.51 -22.39 6.21
N GLU A 66 -12.16 -22.04 5.11
CA GLU A 66 -13.59 -21.73 5.07
C GLU A 66 -14.48 -22.91 5.46
N SER A 67 -14.00 -24.14 5.29
CA SER A 67 -14.71 -25.35 5.73
C SER A 67 -14.59 -25.63 7.23
N GLY A 68 -13.75 -24.85 7.94
CA GLY A 68 -13.41 -25.06 9.34
C GLY A 68 -12.30 -26.09 9.56
N GLU A 69 -11.67 -26.59 8.49
CA GLU A 69 -10.56 -27.53 8.60
C GLU A 69 -9.22 -26.82 8.85
N SER A 70 -8.39 -27.47 9.67
CA SER A 70 -7.02 -27.02 9.90
C SER A 70 -6.12 -27.44 8.75
N LYS A 71 -5.53 -26.46 8.05
CA LYS A 71 -4.55 -26.68 6.98
C LYS A 71 -3.17 -26.29 7.47
N ARG A 72 -2.16 -27.08 7.06
CA ARG A 72 -0.75 -26.86 7.43
C ARG A 72 0.10 -26.73 6.18
N LEU A 73 0.97 -25.71 6.17
CA LEU A 73 1.94 -25.42 5.13
C LEU A 73 3.32 -25.27 5.75
N ASP A 74 4.36 -25.82 5.12
CA ASP A 74 5.73 -25.45 5.47
C ASP A 74 6.00 -24.03 5.01
N VAL A 75 6.65 -23.25 5.83
CA VAL A 75 7.03 -21.88 5.54
C VAL A 75 8.48 -21.66 5.97
N SER A 76 9.20 -20.83 5.24
CA SER A 76 10.47 -20.30 5.73
C SER A 76 10.26 -18.83 6.07
N ILE A 77 10.76 -18.42 7.24
CA ILE A 77 10.66 -17.05 7.71
C ILE A 77 12.02 -16.36 7.76
N ARG A 78 12.06 -15.07 7.49
CA ARG A 78 13.22 -14.22 7.76
C ARG A 78 12.78 -12.83 8.17
N ILE A 79 13.61 -12.13 8.90
CA ILE A 79 13.40 -10.74 9.24
C ILE A 79 13.50 -9.84 7.98
N ARG A 80 12.68 -8.78 7.89
CA ARG A 80 12.67 -7.83 6.77
C ARG A 80 12.60 -6.38 7.24
N GLY A 81 12.71 -5.47 6.28
CA GLY A 81 12.66 -4.03 6.48
C GLY A 81 14.01 -3.43 6.86
N ASN A 82 14.04 -2.12 6.94
CA ASN A 82 15.20 -1.35 7.39
C ASN A 82 14.91 -0.76 8.78
N PHE A 83 14.18 0.34 8.87
CA PHE A 83 13.90 1.02 10.13
C PHE A 83 13.16 0.14 11.15
N ARG A 84 12.00 -0.42 10.82
CA ARG A 84 11.19 -1.24 11.75
C ARG A 84 11.88 -2.51 12.21
N ARG A 85 12.79 -3.05 11.42
CA ARG A 85 13.60 -4.21 11.78
C ARG A 85 14.43 -3.97 13.05
N GLU A 86 14.99 -2.78 13.17
CA GLU A 86 15.87 -2.38 14.27
C GLU A 86 15.10 -1.76 15.43
N TYR A 87 14.12 -0.93 15.10
CA TYR A 87 13.35 -0.15 16.05
C TYR A 87 12.28 -0.96 16.80
N CYS A 88 11.55 -1.85 16.10
CA CYS A 88 10.41 -2.54 16.68
C CYS A 88 10.81 -3.74 17.54
N GLU A 89 10.10 -3.96 18.64
CA GLU A 89 10.20 -5.17 19.45
C GLU A 89 9.80 -6.42 18.64
N LEU A 90 8.76 -6.28 17.82
CA LEU A 90 8.25 -7.29 16.91
C LEU A 90 8.55 -6.90 15.45
N PRO A 91 9.76 -7.21 14.95
CA PRO A 91 10.15 -6.85 13.59
C PRO A 91 9.27 -7.53 12.54
N PRO A 92 9.01 -6.87 11.40
CA PRO A 92 8.27 -7.50 10.31
C PRO A 92 9.05 -8.67 9.69
N LEU A 93 8.31 -9.66 9.20
CA LEU A 93 8.86 -10.88 8.62
C LEU A 93 8.57 -10.98 7.13
N ARG A 94 9.39 -11.76 6.43
CA ARG A 94 9.11 -12.32 5.12
C ARG A 94 8.75 -13.77 5.28
N LEU A 95 7.59 -14.16 4.78
CA LEU A 95 7.17 -15.54 4.66
C LEU A 95 7.55 -16.05 3.26
N ASN A 96 8.01 -17.28 3.17
CA ASN A 96 8.32 -17.94 1.89
C ASN A 96 7.73 -19.35 1.89
N PHE A 97 6.71 -19.56 1.05
CA PHE A 97 6.03 -20.84 0.85
C PHE A 97 6.54 -21.55 -0.39
N LYS A 98 6.49 -22.88 -0.39
CA LYS A 98 6.77 -23.65 -1.61
C LYS A 98 5.56 -23.61 -2.53
N LYS A 99 5.71 -23.10 -3.76
CA LYS A 99 4.61 -23.01 -4.78
C LYS A 99 3.88 -24.35 -4.99
N SER A 100 4.57 -25.49 -4.85
CA SER A 100 3.95 -26.80 -5.03
C SER A 100 2.94 -27.16 -3.96
N GLN A 101 3.09 -26.70 -2.71
CA GLN A 101 2.20 -27.07 -1.60
C GLN A 101 1.03 -26.09 -1.40
N VAL A 102 1.10 -24.89 -1.96
CA VAL A 102 -0.01 -23.93 -1.86
C VAL A 102 -1.10 -24.16 -2.93
N LYS A 103 -0.87 -25.03 -3.90
CA LYS A 103 -1.88 -25.40 -4.92
C LYS A 103 -3.14 -25.97 -4.26
N GLY A 104 -4.31 -25.43 -4.65
CA GLY A 104 -5.61 -25.88 -4.09
C GLY A 104 -5.86 -25.45 -2.64
N THR A 105 -5.10 -24.52 -2.11
CA THR A 105 -5.30 -23.93 -0.77
C THR A 105 -5.68 -22.45 -0.89
N LEU A 106 -6.05 -21.83 0.25
CA LEU A 106 -6.27 -20.38 0.33
C LEU A 106 -5.02 -19.59 -0.13
N PHE A 107 -3.83 -20.15 0.03
CA PHE A 107 -2.56 -19.54 -0.36
C PHE A 107 -2.15 -19.82 -1.82
N LYS A 108 -3.07 -20.32 -2.66
CA LYS A 108 -2.81 -20.53 -4.09
C LYS A 108 -2.23 -19.26 -4.71
N GLY A 109 -1.15 -19.42 -5.49
CA GLY A 109 -0.44 -18.31 -6.14
C GLY A 109 0.71 -17.77 -5.29
N GLN A 110 0.61 -17.79 -3.97
CA GLN A 110 1.54 -17.14 -3.07
C GLN A 110 2.82 -17.96 -2.86
N ASP A 111 3.99 -17.34 -3.03
CA ASP A 111 5.27 -17.88 -2.56
C ASP A 111 5.95 -16.98 -1.54
N LYS A 112 5.91 -15.68 -1.72
CA LYS A 112 6.54 -14.70 -0.84
C LYS A 112 5.51 -13.67 -0.37
N LEU A 113 5.36 -13.55 0.94
CA LEU A 113 4.48 -12.56 1.54
C LEU A 113 5.27 -11.67 2.51
N LYS A 114 4.95 -10.40 2.51
CA LYS A 114 5.41 -9.47 3.55
C LYS A 114 4.44 -9.60 4.73
N LEU A 115 4.88 -10.09 5.88
CA LEU A 115 4.10 -10.11 7.12
C LEU A 115 4.43 -8.87 7.94
N VAL A 116 3.43 -8.08 8.22
CA VAL A 116 3.51 -6.88 9.07
C VAL A 116 2.94 -7.22 10.44
N SER A 117 3.75 -7.02 11.47
CA SER A 117 3.39 -7.20 12.88
C SER A 117 3.25 -5.84 13.57
N PRO A 118 2.52 -5.74 14.72
CA PRO A 118 2.59 -4.55 15.55
C PRO A 118 4.04 -4.25 15.93
N CYS A 119 4.41 -2.97 16.04
CA CYS A 119 5.80 -2.62 16.38
C CYS A 119 6.17 -3.08 17.80
N GLN A 120 5.21 -3.07 18.72
CA GLN A 120 5.34 -3.53 20.11
C GLN A 120 4.12 -4.33 20.51
N HIS A 121 4.22 -5.08 21.58
CA HIS A 121 3.06 -5.71 22.19
C HIS A 121 2.05 -4.68 22.70
N GLY A 122 0.78 -5.08 22.75
CA GLY A 122 -0.28 -4.30 23.36
C GLY A 122 -1.28 -3.70 22.38
N ILE A 123 -2.41 -3.28 22.95
CA ILE A 123 -3.59 -2.85 22.18
C ILE A 123 -3.30 -1.61 21.33
N GLU A 124 -2.54 -0.66 21.82
CA GLU A 124 -2.25 0.57 21.08
C GLU A 124 -1.48 0.27 19.78
N SER A 125 -0.46 -0.57 19.86
CA SER A 125 0.35 -0.96 18.70
C SER A 125 -0.50 -1.77 17.69
N GLN A 126 -1.39 -2.63 18.15
CA GLN A 126 -2.35 -3.33 17.29
C GLN A 126 -3.33 -2.38 16.60
N GLN A 127 -3.78 -1.31 17.29
CA GLN A 127 -4.65 -0.29 16.66
C GLN A 127 -3.90 0.46 15.56
N LYS A 128 -2.61 0.77 15.74
CA LYS A 128 -1.77 1.40 14.70
C LYS A 128 -1.56 0.48 13.50
N LEU A 129 -1.28 -0.79 13.73
CA LEU A 129 -1.23 -1.80 12.67
C LEU A 129 -2.54 -1.87 11.87
N LEU A 130 -3.70 -1.82 12.54
CA LEU A 130 -4.99 -1.79 11.86
C LEU A 130 -5.18 -0.55 11.02
N LEU A 131 -4.68 0.62 11.45
CA LEU A 131 -4.76 1.84 10.64
C LEU A 131 -3.85 1.78 9.42
N GLU A 132 -2.67 1.15 9.51
CA GLU A 132 -1.82 0.85 8.35
C GLU A 132 -2.52 -0.12 7.38
N TYR A 133 -3.12 -1.21 7.88
CA TYR A 133 -3.93 -2.13 7.08
C TYR A 133 -5.10 -1.40 6.39
N LEU A 134 -5.80 -0.51 7.10
CA LEU A 134 -6.91 0.28 6.54
C LEU A 134 -6.43 1.29 5.48
N ALA A 135 -5.20 1.78 5.55
CA ALA A 135 -4.64 2.59 4.48
C ALA A 135 -4.51 1.79 3.18
N TYR A 136 -3.98 0.56 3.22
CA TYR A 136 -3.96 -0.34 2.06
C TYR A 136 -5.38 -0.60 1.52
N ARG A 137 -6.32 -0.92 2.41
CA ARG A 137 -7.72 -1.18 2.04
C ARG A 137 -8.41 0.05 1.43
N THR A 138 -8.06 1.26 1.92
CA THR A 138 -8.58 2.51 1.34
C THR A 138 -8.07 2.69 -0.09
N PHE A 139 -6.78 2.44 -0.34
CA PHE A 139 -6.23 2.55 -1.68
C PHE A 139 -6.80 1.48 -2.62
N GLU A 140 -7.07 0.29 -2.12
CA GLU A 140 -7.74 -0.80 -2.86
C GLU A 140 -9.18 -0.44 -3.29
N ILE A 141 -9.92 0.36 -2.50
CA ILE A 141 -11.23 0.91 -2.88
C ILE A 141 -11.09 1.95 -4.02
N LEU A 142 -10.00 2.69 -4.02
CA LEU A 142 -9.77 3.74 -5.02
C LEU A 142 -9.32 3.16 -6.37
N THR A 143 -8.58 2.05 -6.38
CA THR A 143 -8.03 1.49 -7.63
C THR A 143 -7.60 0.03 -7.50
N ASP A 144 -7.69 -0.72 -8.61
CA ASP A 144 -7.13 -2.06 -8.73
C ASP A 144 -5.59 -2.06 -8.79
N HIS A 145 -4.97 -0.93 -9.14
CA HIS A 145 -3.52 -0.71 -9.06
C HIS A 145 -3.06 -0.56 -7.61
N SER A 146 -3.30 -1.60 -6.81
CA SER A 146 -3.05 -1.62 -5.37
C SER A 146 -2.66 -3.00 -4.91
N PHE A 147 -1.82 -3.09 -3.89
CA PHE A 147 -1.45 -4.35 -3.27
C PHE A 147 -2.63 -5.00 -2.57
N GLY A 148 -2.84 -6.30 -2.79
CA GLY A 148 -3.74 -7.11 -1.98
C GLY A 148 -3.22 -7.24 -0.55
N THR A 149 -4.15 -7.19 0.43
CA THR A 149 -3.82 -7.36 1.84
C THR A 149 -4.83 -8.26 2.54
N ARG A 150 -4.34 -9.04 3.54
CA ARG A 150 -5.21 -9.88 4.39
C ARG A 150 -4.90 -9.68 5.84
N LEU A 151 -5.91 -9.32 6.62
CA LEU A 151 -5.81 -9.26 8.08
C LEU A 151 -5.73 -10.67 8.67
N ILE A 152 -4.88 -10.86 9.68
CA ILE A 152 -4.63 -12.15 10.32
C ILE A 152 -4.64 -11.97 11.82
N ARG A 153 -5.34 -12.86 12.53
CA ARG A 153 -5.17 -13.08 13.96
C ARG A 153 -4.16 -14.20 14.12
N LEU A 154 -2.91 -13.82 14.36
CA LEU A 154 -1.75 -14.70 14.32
C LEU A 154 -1.27 -15.07 15.71
N SER A 155 -1.22 -16.36 15.99
CA SER A 155 -0.52 -16.91 17.15
C SER A 155 0.91 -17.25 16.77
N TYR A 156 1.85 -16.69 17.49
CA TYR A 156 3.27 -16.93 17.32
C TYR A 156 3.73 -17.97 18.35
N VAL A 157 4.36 -19.02 17.88
CA VAL A 157 4.91 -20.12 18.70
C VAL A 157 6.38 -20.29 18.35
N ASP A 158 7.25 -20.00 19.30
CA ASP A 158 8.68 -20.22 19.10
C ASP A 158 9.01 -21.71 19.16
N SER A 159 9.59 -22.27 18.08
CA SER A 159 9.85 -23.70 17.99
C SER A 159 10.93 -24.19 18.93
N ASP A 160 11.77 -23.29 19.44
CA ASP A 160 12.90 -23.58 20.32
C ASP A 160 12.56 -23.28 21.80
N ASP A 161 11.28 -22.93 22.09
CA ASP A 161 10.77 -22.54 23.40
C ASP A 161 11.55 -21.38 24.06
N ALA A 162 12.28 -20.58 23.26
CA ALA A 162 13.08 -19.46 23.74
C ALA A 162 12.23 -18.19 24.02
N MET A 163 11.02 -18.13 23.46
CA MET A 163 10.05 -17.06 23.70
C MET A 163 8.70 -17.64 24.07
N ARG A 164 7.95 -16.92 24.93
CA ARG A 164 6.55 -17.28 25.22
C ARG A 164 5.70 -17.10 23.98
N SER A 165 4.77 -18.01 23.75
CA SER A 165 3.74 -17.85 22.70
C SER A 165 2.85 -16.66 22.99
N TRP A 166 2.46 -15.94 21.95
CA TRP A 166 1.51 -14.82 22.04
C TRP A 166 0.60 -14.77 20.80
N THR A 167 -0.45 -13.99 20.87
CA THR A 167 -1.38 -13.78 19.75
C THR A 167 -1.59 -12.29 19.56
N ASP A 168 -1.36 -11.82 18.33
CA ASP A 168 -1.59 -10.44 17.93
C ASP A 168 -2.34 -10.39 16.59
N LEU A 169 -2.84 -9.21 16.25
CA LEU A 169 -3.20 -8.91 14.88
C LEU A 169 -1.94 -8.70 14.04
N ALA A 170 -1.98 -9.17 12.82
CA ALA A 170 -0.97 -8.98 11.81
C ALA A 170 -1.68 -8.82 10.45
N PHE A 171 -0.98 -8.41 9.42
CA PHE A 171 -1.49 -8.55 8.06
C PHE A 171 -0.38 -8.95 7.09
N VAL A 172 -0.78 -9.59 6.00
CA VAL A 172 0.13 -9.90 4.89
C VAL A 172 -0.17 -9.00 3.70
N ILE A 173 0.88 -8.74 2.92
CA ILE A 173 0.83 -7.92 1.72
C ILE A 173 1.28 -8.78 0.54
N GLU A 174 0.56 -8.66 -0.58
CA GLU A 174 0.86 -9.26 -1.89
C GLU A 174 2.32 -8.97 -2.29
N ASP A 175 2.97 -9.93 -2.94
CA ASP A 175 4.31 -9.69 -3.49
C ASP A 175 4.24 -8.83 -4.76
N GLU A 176 5.26 -8.02 -4.99
CA GLU A 176 5.34 -7.14 -6.15
C GLU A 176 5.30 -7.87 -7.49
N ALA A 177 5.83 -9.10 -7.54
CA ALA A 177 5.81 -9.91 -8.76
C ALA A 177 4.40 -10.48 -9.03
N ASP A 178 3.67 -10.86 -7.97
CA ASP A 178 2.30 -11.37 -8.09
C ASP A 178 1.35 -10.24 -8.48
N LEU A 179 1.52 -9.04 -7.91
CA LEU A 179 0.81 -7.83 -8.32
C LEU A 179 1.09 -7.48 -9.79
N ALA A 180 2.37 -7.48 -10.22
CA ALA A 180 2.75 -7.22 -11.60
C ALA A 180 2.09 -8.21 -12.57
N GLN A 181 2.12 -9.50 -12.24
CA GLN A 181 1.49 -10.55 -13.02
C GLN A 181 -0.03 -10.35 -13.12
N ARG A 182 -0.70 -10.03 -11.99
CA ARG A 182 -2.14 -9.82 -11.94
C ARG A 182 -2.60 -8.63 -12.79
N LEU A 183 -1.82 -7.55 -12.77
CA LEU A 183 -2.13 -6.32 -13.50
C LEU A 183 -1.54 -6.27 -14.92
N GLN A 184 -0.83 -7.32 -15.34
CA GLN A 184 -0.11 -7.37 -16.63
C GLN A 184 0.84 -6.18 -16.78
N LEU A 185 1.62 -5.92 -15.74
CA LEU A 185 2.60 -4.84 -15.66
C LEU A 185 4.00 -5.39 -15.54
N ASP A 186 4.98 -4.63 -16.01
CA ASP A 186 6.39 -4.87 -15.80
C ASP A 186 6.96 -3.94 -14.73
N LYS A 187 7.77 -4.48 -13.81
CA LYS A 187 8.43 -3.66 -12.80
C LYS A 187 9.53 -2.79 -13.43
N ALA A 188 9.38 -1.48 -13.37
CA ALA A 188 10.40 -0.54 -13.79
C ALA A 188 11.51 -0.43 -12.72
N ARG A 189 12.78 -0.57 -13.17
CA ARG A 189 13.96 -0.38 -12.33
C ARG A 189 14.73 0.83 -12.86
N VAL A 190 14.36 2.00 -12.38
CA VAL A 190 14.95 3.28 -12.74
C VAL A 190 15.56 3.93 -11.50
N SER A 191 16.54 4.80 -11.66
CA SER A 191 17.13 5.56 -10.56
C SER A 191 16.23 6.72 -10.15
N GLU A 192 15.56 7.34 -11.13
CA GLU A 192 14.64 8.46 -10.95
C GLU A 192 13.56 8.43 -12.02
N ASN A 193 12.48 9.15 -11.82
CA ASN A 193 11.45 9.41 -12.83
C ASN A 193 11.51 10.87 -13.25
N ARG A 194 11.35 11.11 -14.53
CA ARG A 194 11.11 12.46 -15.04
C ARG A 194 9.63 12.77 -14.98
N PHE A 195 9.30 14.04 -14.89
CA PHE A 195 7.94 14.54 -14.81
C PHE A 195 7.05 14.07 -15.98
N ASP A 196 7.59 14.02 -17.18
CA ASP A 196 6.91 13.60 -18.39
C ASP A 196 6.78 12.07 -18.56
N GLU A 197 7.47 11.28 -17.72
CA GLU A 197 7.40 9.82 -17.73
C GLU A 197 6.29 9.28 -16.81
N LEU A 198 5.67 10.10 -15.98
CA LEU A 198 4.62 9.66 -15.07
C LEU A 198 3.31 9.35 -15.81
N ASP A 199 2.65 8.27 -15.41
CA ASP A 199 1.24 8.04 -15.70
C ASP A 199 0.40 8.97 -14.83
N TRP A 200 -0.05 10.05 -15.42
CA TRP A 200 -0.69 11.14 -14.67
C TRP A 200 -1.98 10.75 -13.97
N PRO A 201 -2.90 9.97 -14.57
CA PRO A 201 -4.12 9.57 -13.87
C PRO A 201 -3.83 8.77 -12.60
N THR A 202 -2.91 7.80 -12.67
CA THR A 202 -2.52 7.01 -11.50
C THR A 202 -1.74 7.86 -10.50
N THR A 203 -0.84 8.73 -10.96
CA THR A 203 -0.08 9.63 -10.09
C THR A 203 -0.99 10.56 -9.30
N ALA A 204 -2.00 11.18 -9.97
CA ALA A 204 -2.98 12.03 -9.32
C ALA A 204 -3.73 11.31 -8.18
N LEU A 205 -4.15 10.09 -8.46
CA LEU A 205 -4.87 9.28 -7.48
C LEU A 205 -3.99 8.91 -6.29
N VAL A 206 -2.73 8.54 -6.54
CA VAL A 206 -1.74 8.28 -5.49
C VAL A 206 -1.54 9.52 -4.61
N GLU A 207 -1.33 10.68 -5.19
CA GLU A 207 -1.07 11.92 -4.46
C GLU A 207 -2.28 12.38 -3.61
N LEU A 208 -3.49 12.23 -4.14
CA LEU A 208 -4.73 12.47 -3.37
C LEU A 208 -4.90 11.46 -2.23
N PHE A 209 -4.56 10.20 -2.46
CA PHE A 209 -4.55 9.19 -1.40
C PHE A 209 -3.51 9.49 -0.32
N GLN A 210 -2.29 9.89 -0.69
CA GLN A 210 -1.25 10.28 0.27
C GLN A 210 -1.71 11.48 1.12
N LEU A 211 -2.44 12.43 0.53
CA LEU A 211 -3.07 13.52 1.29
C LEU A 211 -4.18 13.00 2.22
N LEU A 212 -5.00 12.02 1.79
CA LEU A 212 -6.04 11.41 2.63
C LEU A 212 -5.46 10.87 3.93
N ILE A 213 -4.40 10.07 3.82
CA ILE A 213 -3.75 9.46 4.98
C ILE A 213 -2.71 10.36 5.65
N SER A 214 -2.45 11.57 5.08
CA SER A 214 -1.37 12.47 5.53
C SER A 214 -0.02 11.77 5.57
N ASN A 215 0.31 11.04 4.51
CA ASN A 215 1.64 10.46 4.36
C ASN A 215 2.57 11.46 3.68
N HIS A 216 3.68 11.75 4.33
CA HIS A 216 4.72 12.63 3.82
C HIS A 216 6.01 11.86 3.48
N ASP A 217 6.02 10.57 3.79
CA ASP A 217 7.15 9.67 3.60
C ASP A 217 6.99 8.90 2.28
N TYR A 218 6.94 9.62 1.17
CA TYR A 218 6.87 9.03 -0.17
C TYR A 218 7.47 9.95 -1.23
N SER A 219 7.88 9.33 -2.32
CA SER A 219 8.23 10.05 -3.56
C SER A 219 7.77 9.22 -4.76
N VAL A 220 7.35 9.90 -5.83
CA VAL A 220 7.08 9.30 -7.15
C VAL A 220 8.18 9.65 -8.16
N LEU A 221 9.20 10.40 -7.73
CA LEU A 221 10.30 10.87 -8.58
C LEU A 221 11.64 10.22 -8.24
N GLN A 222 11.92 10.00 -6.94
CA GLN A 222 13.22 9.53 -6.47
C GLN A 222 13.10 8.45 -5.39
N GLY A 223 14.09 7.58 -5.31
CA GLY A 223 14.35 6.69 -4.20
C GLY A 223 15.25 7.33 -3.14
N ALA A 224 15.59 6.60 -2.10
CA ALA A 224 16.67 6.97 -1.19
C ALA A 224 18.03 6.82 -1.91
N ASP A 225 19.06 7.47 -1.39
CA ASP A 225 20.40 7.43 -1.98
C ASP A 225 20.90 6.00 -2.22
N GLY A 226 21.26 5.72 -3.46
CA GLY A 226 21.73 4.41 -3.90
C GLY A 226 20.63 3.34 -4.08
N GLU A 227 19.36 3.68 -3.88
CA GLU A 227 18.21 2.81 -4.14
C GLU A 227 17.54 3.13 -5.48
N TYR A 228 16.82 2.15 -6.01
CA TYR A 228 15.96 2.39 -7.17
C TYR A 228 14.78 3.30 -6.78
N CYS A 229 14.34 4.12 -7.72
CA CYS A 229 13.09 4.88 -7.58
C CYS A 229 11.91 3.92 -7.30
N CYS A 230 11.00 4.22 -6.43
CA CYS A 230 10.86 5.48 -5.71
C CYS A 230 10.61 5.18 -4.23
N HIS A 231 10.76 6.19 -3.37
CA HIS A 231 10.56 6.00 -1.94
C HIS A 231 9.10 5.65 -1.65
N ASN A 232 8.88 4.51 -0.98
CA ASN A 232 7.55 3.97 -0.63
C ASN A 232 6.55 3.90 -1.81
N SER A 233 7.08 3.74 -3.04
CA SER A 233 6.31 3.52 -4.26
C SER A 233 7.06 2.58 -5.20
N VAL A 234 6.40 1.54 -5.68
CA VAL A 234 6.95 0.67 -6.73
C VAL A 234 6.50 1.20 -8.07
N MET A 235 7.44 1.35 -9.00
CA MET A 235 7.15 1.80 -10.36
C MET A 235 6.95 0.61 -11.30
N PHE A 236 5.89 0.71 -12.08
CA PHE A 236 5.55 -0.26 -13.12
C PHE A 236 5.38 0.43 -14.48
N THR A 237 5.40 -0.37 -15.54
CA THR A 237 5.10 0.05 -16.91
C THR A 237 4.13 -0.93 -17.53
N ARG A 238 3.42 -0.50 -18.58
CA ARG A 238 2.68 -1.37 -19.51
C ARG A 238 3.48 -1.50 -20.79
N GLU A 239 3.34 -2.63 -21.47
CA GLU A 239 3.99 -2.85 -22.76
C GLU A 239 3.58 -1.77 -23.78
N GLU A 240 2.30 -1.41 -23.83
CA GLU A 240 1.75 -0.41 -24.76
C GLU A 240 2.21 1.03 -24.48
N THR A 241 2.59 1.31 -23.23
CA THR A 241 3.03 2.63 -22.77
C THR A 241 4.30 2.52 -21.94
N ALA A 242 5.32 1.86 -22.50
CA ALA A 242 6.56 1.55 -21.79
C ALA A 242 7.36 2.80 -21.36
N ASP A 243 7.07 3.97 -21.91
CA ASP A 243 7.58 5.27 -21.52
C ASP A 243 6.88 5.88 -20.31
N LYS A 244 5.73 5.31 -19.86
CA LYS A 244 4.96 5.80 -18.71
C LYS A 244 5.20 4.96 -17.47
N ARG A 245 5.34 5.63 -16.34
CA ARG A 245 5.57 5.04 -15.02
C ARG A 245 4.32 5.11 -14.18
N ILE A 246 3.85 3.95 -13.76
CA ILE A 246 2.65 3.75 -12.93
C ILE A 246 3.12 3.58 -11.49
N PRO A 247 2.94 4.56 -10.61
CA PRO A 247 3.30 4.44 -9.20
C PRO A 247 2.27 3.62 -8.44
N ILE A 248 2.71 2.62 -7.67
CA ILE A 248 1.87 1.88 -6.74
C ILE A 248 2.46 2.03 -5.33
N PRO A 249 1.78 2.76 -4.42
CA PRO A 249 2.31 3.09 -3.12
C PRO A 249 2.24 1.92 -2.14
N PHE A 250 3.16 1.89 -1.19
CA PHE A 250 3.20 0.94 -0.09
C PHE A 250 3.89 1.59 1.13
N ASP A 251 3.91 0.87 2.28
CA ASP A 251 4.58 1.29 3.53
C ASP A 251 3.98 2.58 4.12
N PHE A 252 2.81 2.46 4.76
CA PHE A 252 2.04 3.62 5.24
C PHE A 252 2.16 3.87 6.74
N ASP A 253 3.08 3.20 7.42
CA ASP A 253 3.23 3.27 8.88
C ASP A 253 3.67 4.65 9.38
N MET A 254 4.42 5.42 8.56
CA MET A 254 4.82 6.80 8.85
C MET A 254 3.71 7.82 8.59
N SER A 255 2.52 7.42 8.11
CA SER A 255 1.42 8.33 7.79
C SER A 255 0.76 8.96 9.03
N GLY A 256 0.17 10.13 8.85
CA GLY A 256 -0.62 10.80 9.89
C GLY A 256 -1.89 10.04 10.28
N LEU A 257 -2.42 9.17 9.40
CA LEU A 257 -3.52 8.26 9.71
C LEU A 257 -3.11 7.27 10.79
N VAL A 258 -1.96 6.62 10.62
CA VAL A 258 -1.38 5.66 11.57
C VAL A 258 -0.88 6.37 12.83
N ASN A 259 -0.18 7.49 12.65
CA ASN A 259 0.39 8.28 13.74
C ASN A 259 1.23 7.41 14.67
N ALA A 260 2.16 6.64 14.10
CA ALA A 260 3.11 5.84 14.86
C ALA A 260 3.96 6.73 15.79
N SER A 261 4.43 6.19 16.90
CA SER A 261 5.22 6.97 17.88
C SER A 261 6.57 7.47 17.34
N TYR A 262 7.06 6.79 16.30
CA TYR A 262 8.29 7.13 15.58
C TYR A 262 8.05 8.00 14.34
N ALA A 263 6.80 8.20 13.92
CA ALA A 263 6.49 9.00 12.73
C ALA A 263 6.65 10.49 13.03
N ALA A 264 7.45 11.15 12.24
CA ALA A 264 7.66 12.60 12.28
C ALA A 264 7.45 13.19 10.89
N PRO A 265 6.99 14.44 10.77
CA PRO A 265 6.97 15.12 9.49
C PRO A 265 8.41 15.42 9.03
N PRO A 266 8.68 15.41 7.70
CA PRO A 266 9.96 15.85 7.17
C PRO A 266 10.29 17.30 7.60
N GLU A 267 11.55 17.59 7.94
CA GLU A 267 11.99 18.87 8.50
C GLU A 267 11.77 20.06 7.55
N HIS A 268 11.91 19.83 6.24
CA HIS A 268 11.69 20.84 5.22
C HIS A 268 10.21 21.24 5.03
N LEU A 269 9.26 20.51 5.62
CA LEU A 269 7.84 20.86 5.51
C LEU A 269 7.39 21.82 6.63
N PRO A 270 6.56 22.83 6.32
CA PRO A 270 6.07 23.82 7.31
C PRO A 270 4.95 23.25 8.19
N ILE A 271 5.13 22.02 8.68
CA ILE A 271 4.19 21.31 9.57
C ILE A 271 4.93 20.76 10.78
N ARG A 272 4.26 20.73 11.94
CA ARG A 272 4.85 20.26 13.20
C ARG A 272 4.39 18.85 13.61
N LEU A 273 3.30 18.38 13.05
CA LEU A 273 2.69 17.10 13.40
C LEU A 273 2.47 16.29 12.14
N VAL A 274 2.83 15.02 12.18
CA VAL A 274 2.63 14.09 11.05
C VAL A 274 1.15 14.00 10.62
N ARG A 275 0.21 14.27 11.54
CA ARG A 275 -1.23 14.30 11.25
C ARG A 275 -1.70 15.55 10.49
N THR A 276 -0.84 16.56 10.33
CA THR A 276 -1.19 17.77 9.58
C THR A 276 -1.14 17.45 8.10
N ARG A 277 -2.28 17.58 7.41
CA ARG A 277 -2.32 17.39 5.95
C ARG A 277 -1.57 18.50 5.25
N TYR A 278 -0.68 18.09 4.39
CA TYR A 278 0.07 18.98 3.51
C TYR A 278 0.18 18.31 2.14
N TYR A 279 -0.40 18.93 1.12
CA TYR A 279 -0.32 18.39 -0.24
C TYR A 279 1.10 18.56 -0.78
N ARG A 280 1.70 17.46 -1.21
CA ARG A 280 3.04 17.39 -1.80
C ARG A 280 3.00 16.93 -3.25
N GLY A 281 1.80 16.86 -3.83
CA GLY A 281 1.62 16.39 -5.19
C GLY A 281 2.18 17.34 -6.23
N LEU A 282 2.32 16.82 -7.45
CA LEU A 282 2.82 17.54 -8.61
C LEU A 282 1.73 18.38 -9.26
N CYS A 283 2.08 19.47 -9.93
CA CYS A 283 1.15 20.20 -10.77
C CYS A 283 0.90 19.39 -12.05
N GLN A 284 -0.31 18.89 -12.17
CA GLN A 284 -0.69 17.92 -13.19
C GLN A 284 -1.23 18.60 -14.45
N PRO A 285 -1.28 17.89 -15.58
CA PRO A 285 -1.94 18.40 -16.78
C PRO A 285 -3.40 18.77 -16.52
N PRO A 286 -3.96 19.76 -17.25
CA PRO A 286 -5.35 20.20 -17.08
C PRO A 286 -6.35 19.04 -17.13
N GLY A 287 -7.31 19.03 -16.20
CA GLY A 287 -8.39 18.04 -16.11
C GLY A 287 -8.01 16.74 -15.37
N VAL A 288 -6.72 16.36 -15.31
CA VAL A 288 -6.31 15.09 -14.66
C VAL A 288 -6.62 15.09 -13.17
N LEU A 289 -6.29 16.17 -12.47
CA LEU A 289 -6.57 16.28 -11.05
C LEU A 289 -8.07 16.37 -10.76
N ASP A 290 -8.82 17.08 -11.60
CA ASP A 290 -10.29 17.20 -11.48
C ASP A 290 -10.96 15.83 -11.61
N ASP A 291 -10.57 15.03 -12.59
CA ASP A 291 -11.06 13.66 -12.79
C ASP A 291 -10.72 12.77 -11.59
N ALA A 292 -9.50 12.86 -11.07
CA ALA A 292 -9.08 12.11 -9.90
C ALA A 292 -9.86 12.52 -8.64
N ILE A 293 -10.10 13.82 -8.42
CA ILE A 293 -10.94 14.34 -7.33
C ILE A 293 -12.36 13.82 -7.44
N ALA A 294 -12.97 13.90 -8.63
CA ALA A 294 -14.32 13.39 -8.87
C ALA A 294 -14.42 11.89 -8.57
N HIS A 295 -13.40 11.11 -9.01
CA HIS A 295 -13.33 9.69 -8.72
C HIS A 295 -13.22 9.41 -7.21
N VAL A 296 -12.31 10.07 -6.49
CA VAL A 296 -12.15 9.92 -5.05
C VAL A 296 -13.42 10.29 -4.28
N LEU A 297 -14.10 11.36 -4.68
CA LEU A 297 -15.39 11.75 -4.10
C LEU A 297 -16.49 10.71 -4.36
N SER A 298 -16.51 10.07 -5.53
CA SER A 298 -17.45 8.98 -5.82
C SER A 298 -17.29 7.77 -4.90
N LYS A 299 -16.07 7.54 -4.38
CA LYS A 299 -15.71 6.45 -3.47
C LYS A 299 -15.87 6.80 -1.98
N LYS A 300 -16.28 8.03 -1.65
CA LYS A 300 -16.39 8.53 -0.26
C LYS A 300 -17.20 7.61 0.64
N ALA A 301 -18.39 7.19 0.19
CA ALA A 301 -19.29 6.36 1.01
C ALA A 301 -18.65 4.99 1.31
N GLU A 302 -18.02 4.37 0.33
CA GLU A 302 -17.35 3.08 0.45
C GLU A 302 -16.16 3.17 1.41
N VAL A 303 -15.32 4.21 1.28
CA VAL A 303 -14.23 4.48 2.19
C VAL A 303 -14.72 4.68 3.63
N LEU A 304 -15.75 5.48 3.87
CA LEU A 304 -16.28 5.69 5.22
C LEU A 304 -16.83 4.40 5.83
N THR A 305 -17.54 3.58 5.05
CA THR A 305 -18.07 2.28 5.46
C THR A 305 -16.95 1.32 5.87
N LEU A 306 -15.79 1.33 5.18
CA LEU A 306 -14.64 0.54 5.56
C LEU A 306 -14.19 0.85 7.01
N TYR A 307 -14.06 2.13 7.37
CA TYR A 307 -13.62 2.52 8.72
C TYR A 307 -14.70 2.28 9.79
N GLU A 308 -15.97 2.27 9.43
CA GLU A 308 -17.07 1.96 10.32
C GLU A 308 -17.18 0.45 10.59
N GLY A 309 -16.89 -0.38 9.57
CA GLY A 309 -17.21 -1.81 9.54
C GLY A 309 -16.17 -2.73 10.16
N ILE A 310 -14.94 -2.28 10.47
CA ILE A 310 -13.90 -3.19 10.98
C ILE A 310 -14.06 -3.45 12.47
N PRO A 311 -14.35 -4.71 12.90
CA PRO A 311 -14.67 -5.01 14.30
C PRO A 311 -13.47 -4.90 15.24
N GLU A 312 -12.24 -5.12 14.74
CA GLU A 312 -11.00 -5.06 15.51
C GLU A 312 -10.59 -3.64 15.91
N LEU A 313 -11.15 -2.62 15.26
CA LEU A 313 -10.86 -1.22 15.62
C LEU A 313 -11.70 -0.79 16.82
N SER A 314 -11.04 -0.35 17.88
CA SER A 314 -11.72 0.14 19.08
C SER A 314 -12.66 1.31 18.76
N ARG A 315 -13.73 1.49 19.53
CA ARG A 315 -14.68 2.60 19.34
C ARG A 315 -13.98 3.97 19.34
N ILE A 316 -12.99 4.15 20.21
CA ILE A 316 -12.24 5.41 20.32
C ILE A 316 -11.39 5.64 19.06
N SER A 317 -10.63 4.63 18.63
CA SER A 317 -9.81 4.70 17.41
C SER A 317 -10.70 4.92 16.19
N ARG A 318 -11.82 4.19 16.09
CA ARG A 318 -12.80 4.32 15.00
C ARG A 318 -13.34 5.74 14.87
N ASN A 319 -13.87 6.31 15.97
CA ASN A 319 -14.44 7.67 15.94
C ASN A 319 -13.40 8.72 15.58
N ARG A 320 -12.18 8.61 16.13
CA ARG A 320 -11.07 9.53 15.83
C ARG A 320 -10.68 9.43 14.35
N THR A 321 -10.58 8.22 13.82
CA THR A 321 -10.18 7.98 12.43
C THR A 321 -11.27 8.41 11.46
N LEU A 322 -12.53 8.12 11.74
CA LEU A 322 -13.66 8.61 10.92
C LEU A 322 -13.70 10.13 10.85
N GLY A 323 -13.51 10.83 11.98
CA GLY A 323 -13.41 12.29 11.98
C GLY A 323 -12.24 12.78 11.11
N TYR A 324 -11.12 12.08 11.18
CA TYR A 324 -9.95 12.39 10.38
C TYR A 324 -10.18 12.17 8.88
N VAL A 325 -10.76 11.04 8.47
CA VAL A 325 -11.10 10.76 7.07
C VAL A 325 -12.18 11.72 6.56
N LYS A 326 -13.23 11.99 7.34
CA LYS A 326 -14.27 12.97 6.98
C LYS A 326 -13.69 14.37 6.74
N SER A 327 -12.70 14.80 7.53
CA SER A 327 -12.06 16.11 7.33
C SER A 327 -11.26 16.21 6.03
N TYR A 328 -10.78 15.11 5.46
CA TYR A 328 -10.18 15.08 4.14
C TYR A 328 -11.23 15.34 3.05
N PHE A 329 -12.34 14.61 3.07
CA PHE A 329 -13.40 14.82 2.10
C PHE A 329 -13.96 16.25 2.15
N ALA A 330 -14.02 16.84 3.35
CA ALA A 330 -14.42 18.24 3.51
C ALA A 330 -13.42 19.25 2.89
N ILE A 331 -12.18 18.85 2.60
CA ILE A 331 -11.25 19.67 1.80
C ILE A 331 -11.64 19.60 0.32
N LEU A 332 -11.90 18.41 -0.20
CA LEU A 332 -12.23 18.21 -1.62
C LEU A 332 -13.60 18.76 -2.00
N GLU A 333 -14.54 18.81 -1.05
CA GLU A 333 -15.92 19.30 -1.25
C GLU A 333 -16.06 20.82 -1.10
N ASP A 334 -15.05 21.53 -0.60
CA ASP A 334 -15.05 22.97 -0.35
C ASP A 334 -14.06 23.62 -1.32
N GLU A 335 -14.59 24.37 -2.29
CA GLU A 335 -13.79 24.99 -3.36
C GLU A 335 -12.64 25.86 -2.81
N ALA A 336 -12.88 26.65 -1.78
CA ALA A 336 -11.85 27.53 -1.20
C ALA A 336 -10.75 26.73 -0.48
N LYS A 337 -11.11 25.62 0.19
CA LYS A 337 -10.14 24.71 0.81
C LYS A 337 -9.36 23.93 -0.22
N LEU A 338 -10.05 23.41 -1.25
CA LEU A 338 -9.42 22.70 -2.36
C LEU A 338 -8.38 23.61 -3.02
N GLN A 339 -8.76 24.82 -3.39
CA GLN A 339 -7.84 25.81 -3.96
C GLN A 339 -6.61 26.01 -3.09
N LYS A 340 -6.82 26.39 -1.83
CA LYS A 340 -5.72 26.76 -0.90
C LYS A 340 -4.86 25.60 -0.45
N GLN A 341 -5.44 24.40 -0.27
CA GLN A 341 -4.74 23.27 0.37
C GLN A 341 -4.23 22.22 -0.62
N VAL A 342 -4.68 22.27 -1.88
CA VAL A 342 -4.29 21.31 -2.92
C VAL A 342 -3.73 22.08 -4.13
N LEU A 343 -4.56 22.89 -4.81
CA LEU A 343 -4.17 23.49 -6.07
C LEU A 343 -3.03 24.50 -5.94
N ASP A 344 -3.07 25.38 -4.94
CA ASP A 344 -2.00 26.38 -4.67
C ASP A 344 -0.71 25.74 -4.10
N ARG A 345 -0.72 24.45 -3.80
CA ARG A 345 0.42 23.74 -3.18
C ARG A 345 1.07 22.70 -4.08
N CYS A 346 0.52 22.49 -5.26
CA CYS A 346 1.17 21.56 -6.19
C CYS A 346 2.57 22.08 -6.56
N ARG A 347 3.50 21.15 -6.73
CA ARG A 347 4.90 21.45 -7.07
C ARG A 347 5.06 21.40 -8.58
N GLY A 348 5.46 22.53 -9.17
CA GLY A 348 5.78 22.63 -10.60
C GLY A 348 7.14 22.05 -10.92
N ARG A 349 7.43 21.87 -12.23
CA ARG A 349 8.70 21.34 -12.71
C ARG A 349 9.89 22.20 -12.26
N GLU A 350 9.81 23.53 -12.41
CA GLU A 350 10.87 24.47 -12.04
C GLU A 350 11.22 24.37 -10.54
N GLN A 351 10.21 24.35 -9.67
CA GLN A 351 10.41 24.23 -8.24
C GLN A 351 11.06 22.89 -7.84
N LEU A 352 10.76 21.82 -8.58
CA LEU A 352 11.37 20.51 -8.34
C LEU A 352 12.82 20.46 -8.78
N GLU A 353 13.13 21.03 -9.93
CA GLU A 353 14.50 21.15 -10.44
C GLU A 353 15.39 21.98 -9.50
N GLU A 354 14.85 23.05 -8.91
CA GLU A 354 15.54 23.85 -7.89
C GLU A 354 15.80 23.04 -6.61
N MET A 355 14.77 22.34 -6.07
CA MET A 355 14.92 21.51 -4.87
C MET A 355 15.95 20.40 -5.06
N LEU A 356 15.94 19.72 -6.21
CA LEU A 356 16.88 18.65 -6.51
C LEU A 356 18.32 19.18 -6.67
N ALA A 357 18.47 20.39 -7.20
CA ALA A 357 19.78 21.04 -7.32
C ALA A 357 20.32 21.46 -5.94
N GLU A 358 19.46 21.91 -5.01
CA GLU A 358 19.84 22.26 -3.63
C GLU A 358 20.25 21.02 -2.82
N GLU A 359 19.49 19.91 -2.92
CA GLU A 359 19.83 18.63 -2.27
C GLU A 359 21.16 18.06 -2.78
N ALA A 360 21.43 18.18 -4.07
CA ALA A 360 22.70 17.74 -4.67
C ALA A 360 23.90 18.63 -4.27
N ALA A 361 23.68 19.87 -3.88
CA ALA A 361 24.71 20.81 -3.48
C ALA A 361 25.09 20.73 -1.98
N ASP A 362 24.22 20.13 -1.14
CA ASP A 362 24.47 19.94 0.30
C ASP A 362 24.43 18.44 0.67
N PRO A 363 25.50 17.66 0.41
CA PRO A 363 25.55 16.23 0.66
C PRO A 363 25.77 15.86 2.15
N THR A 364 25.40 16.73 3.10
CA THR A 364 25.72 16.57 4.53
C THR A 364 24.53 16.15 5.41
N GLU A 365 23.41 15.64 4.83
CA GLU A 365 22.36 14.95 5.61
C GLU A 365 22.30 13.45 5.36
#